data_5a4d2dbf2dc05fbb201f64772521fd7d
#
_entry.id   5a4d2dbf2dc05fbb201f64772521fd7d
#
_cell.length_a   1.000
_cell.length_b   1.000
_cell.length_c   1.000
_cell.angle_alpha   90.00
_cell.angle_beta   90.00
_cell.angle_gamma   90.00
#
_symmetry.space_group_name_H-M   'P 1'
#
loop_
_entity.id
_entity.type
_entity.pdbx_description
1 polymer ?
#
loop_
_entity_poly.entity_id
_entity_poly.type
_entity_poly.pdbx_seq_one_letter_code
_entity_poly.pdbx_strand_id
1 'polypeptide(L)'
;MEAVHWKIKSFIELSVTELYEILKIRQQVFVVEQACYYLDADGYDDKAIHLWAEQNGEILAYCRIFDAGIKYQEASIGRVLTNPNYRNLRLGKILVKFALLTIE
;
A
#
# COMPACT_ATOMS: atom_id res chain seq x y z
N MET A 1 13.89 -19.71 -5.30
CA MET A 1 13.41 -18.33 -5.38
C MET A 1 12.01 -18.23 -4.76
N GLU A 2 11.84 -17.32 -3.84
CA GLU A 2 10.56 -17.14 -3.20
C GLU A 2 9.56 -16.48 -4.16
N ALA A 3 8.31 -16.96 -4.10
CA ALA A 3 7.25 -16.36 -4.90
C ALA A 3 6.77 -15.05 -4.26
N VAL A 4 6.33 -14.12 -5.10
CA VAL A 4 5.68 -12.89 -4.64
C VAL A 4 4.22 -13.21 -4.35
N HIS A 5 3.76 -12.83 -3.16
CA HIS A 5 2.37 -13.04 -2.74
C HIS A 5 1.64 -11.70 -2.71
N TRP A 6 0.51 -11.64 -3.39
CA TRP A 6 -0.35 -10.47 -3.40
C TRP A 6 -1.45 -10.62 -2.36
N LYS A 7 -1.64 -9.59 -1.55
CA LYS A 7 -2.67 -9.56 -0.52
C LYS A 7 -3.54 -8.32 -0.66
N ILE A 8 -4.82 -8.51 -0.40
CA ILE A 8 -5.78 -7.41 -0.38
C ILE A 8 -6.69 -7.60 0.84
N LYS A 9 -6.72 -6.58 1.70
CA LYS A 9 -7.45 -6.67 2.97
C LYS A 9 -8.04 -5.32 3.36
N SER A 10 -9.22 -5.36 4.01
CA SER A 10 -9.73 -4.19 4.71
C SER A 10 -8.91 -4.00 5.99
N PHE A 11 -9.04 -2.83 6.63
CA PHE A 11 -8.27 -2.51 7.82
C PHE A 11 -8.49 -3.56 8.94
N ILE A 12 -9.75 -3.95 9.16
CA ILE A 12 -10.08 -4.88 10.25
C ILE A 12 -9.52 -6.29 9.99
N GLU A 13 -9.25 -6.62 8.74
CA GLU A 13 -8.68 -7.92 8.37
C GLU A 13 -7.15 -7.98 8.55
N LEU A 14 -6.51 -6.82 8.70
CA LEU A 14 -5.06 -6.76 8.85
C LEU A 14 -4.64 -7.33 10.21
N SER A 15 -3.57 -8.12 10.22
CA SER A 15 -2.93 -8.49 11.47
C SER A 15 -2.14 -7.29 12.00
N VAL A 16 -1.81 -7.32 13.28
CA VAL A 16 -0.98 -6.27 13.88
C VAL A 16 0.36 -6.16 13.17
N THR A 17 0.96 -7.29 12.82
CA THR A 17 2.23 -7.32 12.10
C THR A 17 2.10 -6.72 10.71
N GLU A 18 1.03 -7.08 9.98
CA GLU A 18 0.78 -6.52 8.64
C GLU A 18 0.63 -5.00 8.70
N LEU A 19 -0.15 -4.51 9.64
CA LEU A 19 -0.33 -3.06 9.81
C LEU A 19 0.99 -2.37 10.12
N TYR A 20 1.79 -2.95 11.00
CA TYR A 20 3.08 -2.35 11.37
C TYR A 20 4.01 -2.27 10.16
N GLU A 21 4.11 -3.35 9.38
CA GLU A 21 4.96 -3.38 8.19
C GLU A 21 4.47 -2.39 7.13
N ILE A 22 3.16 -2.25 6.96
CA ILE A 22 2.57 -1.26 6.05
C ILE A 22 2.98 0.16 6.46
N LEU A 23 2.79 0.51 7.71
CA LEU A 23 3.13 1.85 8.21
C LEU A 23 4.63 2.12 8.13
N LYS A 24 5.45 1.11 8.41
CA LYS A 24 6.89 1.22 8.36
C LYS A 24 7.40 1.52 6.94
N ILE A 25 6.94 0.76 5.95
CA ILE A 25 7.38 0.99 4.56
C ILE A 25 6.86 2.33 4.02
N ARG A 26 5.66 2.75 4.41
CA ARG A 26 5.11 4.04 4.00
C ARG A 26 5.96 5.20 4.54
N GLN A 27 6.34 5.13 5.82
CA GLN A 27 7.20 6.15 6.39
C GLN A 27 8.58 6.17 5.73
N GLN A 28 9.13 5.00 5.47
CA GLN A 28 10.43 4.88 4.84
C GLN A 28 10.47 5.53 3.46
N VAL A 29 9.43 5.33 2.66
CA VAL A 29 9.36 5.86 1.30
C VAL A 29 8.91 7.33 1.29
N PHE A 30 7.79 7.63 1.94
CA PHE A 30 7.16 8.95 1.80
C PHE A 30 7.74 10.00 2.72
N VAL A 31 8.20 9.62 3.91
CA VAL A 31 8.74 10.57 4.87
C VAL A 31 10.26 10.63 4.80
N VAL A 32 10.92 9.49 4.92
CA VAL A 32 12.39 9.45 5.00
C VAL A 32 13.02 9.62 3.62
N GLU A 33 12.69 8.75 2.66
CA GLU A 33 13.32 8.79 1.33
C GLU A 33 13.03 10.10 0.61
N GLN A 34 11.77 10.56 0.64
CA GLN A 34 11.37 11.78 -0.05
C GLN A 34 11.61 13.04 0.78
N ALA A 35 12.10 12.90 2.00
CA ALA A 35 12.35 14.02 2.93
C ALA A 35 11.12 14.92 3.08
N CYS A 36 9.93 14.33 3.12
CA CYS A 36 8.67 15.04 3.19
C CYS A 36 8.07 14.83 4.58
N TYR A 37 8.15 15.85 5.43
CA TYR A 37 7.74 15.72 6.83
C TYR A 37 6.26 16.03 6.97
N TYR A 38 5.44 14.97 6.98
CA TYR A 38 4.00 15.10 7.16
C TYR A 38 3.48 13.87 7.93
N LEU A 39 2.25 13.96 8.39
CA LEU A 39 1.64 12.86 9.14
C LEU A 39 1.11 11.81 8.15
N ASP A 40 1.89 10.77 7.93
CA ASP A 40 1.52 9.70 6.98
C ASP A 40 0.28 8.93 7.44
N ALA A 41 0.16 8.66 8.73
CA ALA A 41 -1.06 8.07 9.31
C ALA A 41 -2.10 9.18 9.45
N ASP A 42 -2.95 9.34 8.43
CA ASP A 42 -3.81 10.52 8.25
C ASP A 42 -5.24 10.33 8.75
N GLY A 43 -5.52 9.23 9.44
CA GLY A 43 -6.86 8.96 9.96
C GLY A 43 -7.81 8.28 8.98
N TYR A 44 -7.32 7.92 7.79
CA TYR A 44 -8.15 7.28 6.77
C TYR A 44 -7.84 5.80 6.57
N ASP A 45 -6.80 5.27 7.20
CA ASP A 45 -6.39 3.87 6.97
C ASP A 45 -7.46 2.87 7.37
N ASP A 46 -8.28 3.19 8.35
CA ASP A 46 -9.38 2.33 8.81
C ASP A 46 -10.51 2.25 7.79
N LYS A 47 -10.56 3.15 6.81
CA LYS A 47 -11.59 3.19 5.77
C LYS A 47 -11.07 2.73 4.41
N ALA A 48 -9.81 2.32 4.35
CA ALA A 48 -9.16 1.95 3.11
C ALA A 48 -9.16 0.44 2.91
N ILE A 49 -9.05 0.05 1.65
CA ILE A 49 -8.64 -1.31 1.27
C ILE A 49 -7.13 -1.25 1.06
N HIS A 50 -6.40 -2.17 1.65
CA HIS A 50 -4.94 -2.24 1.56
C HIS A 50 -4.54 -3.35 0.62
N LEU A 51 -3.73 -3.01 -0.38
CA LEU A 51 -3.27 -3.94 -1.42
C LEU A 51 -1.76 -3.91 -1.44
N TRP A 52 -1.13 -5.09 -1.33
CA TRP A 52 0.33 -5.14 -1.36
C TRP A 52 0.85 -6.47 -1.88
N ALA A 53 2.12 -6.41 -2.30
CA ALA A 53 2.91 -7.59 -2.65
C ALA A 53 3.93 -7.82 -1.55
N GLU A 54 4.10 -9.07 -1.13
CA GLU A 54 5.09 -9.41 -0.12
C GLU A 54 5.90 -10.63 -0.52
N GLN A 55 7.09 -10.72 0.06
CA GLN A 55 8.00 -11.84 -0.10
C GLN A 55 8.82 -11.95 1.17
N ASN A 56 8.83 -13.12 1.79
CA ASN A 56 9.57 -13.36 3.04
C ASN A 56 9.21 -12.37 4.16
N GLY A 57 7.93 -11.98 4.25
CA GLY A 57 7.49 -11.03 5.27
C GLY A 57 7.82 -9.58 4.98
N GLU A 58 8.46 -9.28 3.86
CA GLU A 58 8.75 -7.91 3.45
C GLU A 58 7.73 -7.43 2.43
N ILE A 59 7.31 -6.18 2.56
CA ILE A 59 6.43 -5.55 1.58
C ILE A 59 7.29 -5.01 0.43
N LEU A 60 6.96 -5.44 -0.79
CA LEU A 60 7.67 -5.04 -2.00
C LEU A 60 7.00 -3.88 -2.72
N ALA A 61 5.68 -3.80 -2.63
CA ALA A 61 4.87 -2.75 -3.25
C ALA A 61 3.56 -2.64 -2.49
N TYR A 62 2.99 -1.44 -2.42
CA TYR A 62 1.79 -1.19 -1.62
C TYR A 62 0.99 -0.03 -2.20
N CYS A 63 -0.33 -0.10 -2.06
CA CYS A 63 -1.19 1.07 -2.21
C CYS A 63 -2.43 0.90 -1.34
N ARG A 64 -3.14 2.01 -1.11
CA ARG A 64 -4.44 1.96 -0.46
C ARG A 64 -5.51 2.46 -1.42
N ILE A 65 -6.69 1.88 -1.31
CA ILE A 65 -7.80 2.12 -2.21
C ILE A 65 -8.99 2.61 -1.38
N PHE A 66 -9.66 3.66 -1.84
CA PHE A 66 -10.86 4.19 -1.20
C PHE A 66 -12.04 4.05 -2.15
N ASP A 67 -13.17 3.61 -1.61
CA ASP A 67 -14.43 3.65 -2.35
C ASP A 67 -14.86 5.11 -2.55
N ALA A 68 -15.71 5.31 -3.55
CA ALA A 68 -16.31 6.62 -3.82
C ALA A 68 -16.98 7.18 -2.56
N GLY A 69 -16.78 8.45 -2.30
CA GLY A 69 -17.41 9.16 -1.19
C GLY A 69 -16.70 9.09 0.14
N ILE A 70 -15.62 8.32 0.25
CA ILE A 70 -14.87 8.22 1.51
C ILE A 70 -13.87 9.37 1.64
N LYS A 71 -12.92 9.48 0.78
CA LYS A 71 -11.92 10.54 0.81
C LYS A 71 -12.20 11.60 -0.25
N TYR A 72 -12.65 11.15 -1.41
CA TYR A 72 -13.03 12.00 -2.53
C TYR A 72 -14.38 11.53 -3.04
N GLN A 73 -15.01 12.33 -3.88
CA GLN A 73 -16.30 11.96 -4.49
C GLN A 73 -16.19 10.67 -5.29
N GLU A 74 -15.07 10.48 -5.97
CA GLU A 74 -14.82 9.29 -6.76
C GLU A 74 -13.93 8.31 -6.00
N ALA A 75 -13.93 7.05 -6.44
CA ALA A 75 -12.99 6.05 -5.92
C ALA A 75 -11.57 6.51 -6.23
N SER A 76 -10.63 6.21 -5.33
CA SER A 76 -9.27 6.69 -5.48
C SER A 76 -8.24 5.67 -5.03
N ILE A 77 -7.04 5.82 -5.57
CA ILE A 77 -5.87 5.02 -5.21
C ILE A 77 -4.81 5.98 -4.70
N GLY A 78 -4.25 5.72 -3.54
CA GLY A 78 -3.22 6.56 -2.96
C GLY A 78 -2.14 5.77 -2.25
N ARG A 79 -1.16 6.50 -1.74
CA ARG A 79 0.00 5.91 -1.06
C ARG A 79 0.65 4.80 -1.89
N VAL A 80 0.76 5.01 -3.22
CA VAL A 80 1.36 4.05 -4.14
C VAL A 80 2.87 4.08 -3.95
N LEU A 81 3.45 2.92 -3.63
CA LEU A 81 4.90 2.84 -3.44
C LEU A 81 5.45 1.51 -3.93
N THR A 82 6.75 1.53 -4.24
CA THR A 82 7.55 0.33 -4.38
C THR A 82 8.70 0.42 -3.40
N ASN A 83 9.07 -0.72 -2.80
CA ASN A 83 10.18 -0.78 -1.85
C ASN A 83 11.48 -0.48 -2.60
N PRO A 84 12.30 0.47 -2.11
CA PRO A 84 13.55 0.84 -2.79
C PRO A 84 14.48 -0.33 -3.10
N ASN A 85 14.48 -1.34 -2.23
CA ASN A 85 15.36 -2.50 -2.39
C ASN A 85 14.89 -3.48 -3.47
N TYR A 86 13.67 -3.30 -3.99
CA TYR A 86 13.03 -4.23 -4.93
C TYR A 86 12.47 -3.56 -6.16
N ARG A 87 12.88 -2.32 -6.46
CA ARG A 87 12.37 -1.58 -7.62
C ARG A 87 12.72 -2.24 -8.94
N ASN A 88 13.79 -3.01 -8.96
CA ASN A 88 14.18 -3.78 -10.15
C ASN A 88 13.15 -4.84 -10.54
N LEU A 89 12.25 -5.23 -9.65
CA LEU A 89 11.19 -6.20 -9.94
C LEU A 89 10.01 -5.59 -10.70
N ARG A 90 9.94 -4.26 -10.80
CA ARG A 90 8.93 -3.52 -11.57
C ARG A 90 7.50 -3.87 -11.19
N LEU A 91 7.23 -3.97 -9.90
CA LEU A 91 5.92 -4.36 -9.39
C LEU A 91 4.89 -3.23 -9.42
N GLY A 92 5.32 -1.99 -9.61
CA GLY A 92 4.43 -0.83 -9.58
C GLY A 92 3.29 -0.90 -10.59
N LYS A 93 3.58 -1.32 -11.82
CA LYS A 93 2.56 -1.45 -12.86
C LYS A 93 1.54 -2.52 -12.52
N ILE A 94 2.00 -3.65 -11.99
CA ILE A 94 1.12 -4.76 -11.58
C ILE A 94 0.24 -4.31 -10.43
N LEU A 95 0.81 -3.60 -9.47
CA LEU A 95 0.10 -3.05 -8.32
C LEU A 95 -1.07 -2.16 -8.77
N VAL A 96 -0.80 -1.19 -9.65
CA VAL A 96 -1.81 -0.26 -10.14
C VAL A 96 -2.90 -1.01 -10.92
N LYS A 97 -2.51 -1.99 -11.73
CA LYS A 97 -3.47 -2.80 -12.47
C LYS A 97 -4.43 -3.53 -11.53
N PHE A 98 -3.92 -4.17 -10.48
CA PHE A 98 -4.77 -4.85 -9.50
C PHE A 98 -5.66 -3.86 -8.75
N ALA A 99 -5.13 -2.67 -8.43
CA ALA A 99 -5.92 -1.64 -7.76
C ALA A 99 -7.09 -1.17 -8.64
N LEU A 100 -6.85 -0.96 -9.91
CA LEU A 100 -7.90 -0.56 -10.85
C LEU A 100 -8.97 -1.65 -10.98
N LEU A 101 -8.56 -2.91 -11.04
CA LEU A 101 -9.50 -4.03 -11.08
C LEU A 101 -10.36 -4.12 -9.81
N THR A 102 -9.82 -3.73 -8.68
CA THR A 102 -10.54 -3.73 -7.41
C THR A 102 -11.63 -2.67 -7.37
N ILE A 103 -11.40 -1.53 -8.01
CA ILE A 103 -12.36 -0.42 -8.07
C ILE A 103 -13.53 -0.74 -9.00
N GLU A 104 -13.30 -1.49 -10.04
CA GLU A 104 -14.34 -1.82 -11.04
C GLU A 104 -15.50 -2.66 -10.50
#